data_02df43d25d09fabccf5a52c61d5de12b
#
_entry.id   02df43d25d09fabccf5a52c61d5de12b
#
_cell.length_a   1.000
_cell.length_b   1.000
_cell.length_c   1.000
_cell.angle_alpha   90.00
_cell.angle_beta   90.00
_cell.angle_gamma   90.00
#
_symmetry.space_group_name_H-M   'P 1'
#
loop_
_entity.id
_entity.type
_entity.pdbx_description
1 polymer ?
#
loop_
_entity_poly.entity_id
_entity_poly.type
_entity_poly.pdbx_seq_one_letter_code
_entity_poly.pdbx_strand_id
1 'polypeptide(L)'
;MDNAGILLVGHGTRNADGTRQFFELEKHLSNLVAPAPVAAGLLEFQKPSIPEAWDDLVSRNVTHIHVAPLLLFAAGHAKQDIPDILKDCQARCPQVTYDQSRPLSRHSAIIDLAVQRLDTALASCTHAPERTVVIMVGRGSHDPCAKSDMLILSEIISQKSYVAEVITTFYAMTEPRLPDTLESVAASGGFDTVIVQPHLLFEGRLNQAILNQTKEAANRHQSLQWLTSDYLGPDPLLAEAIANRTGIR
;
A
#
# COMPACT_ATOMS: atom_id res chain seq x y z
N MET A 1 -30.51 -12.83 9.68
CA MET A 1 -29.04 -12.63 9.81
C MET A 1 -28.67 -11.71 8.67
N ASP A 2 -28.01 -10.60 8.98
CA ASP A 2 -27.55 -9.68 7.93
C ASP A 2 -26.54 -10.42 7.06
N ASN A 3 -26.83 -10.49 5.76
CA ASN A 3 -25.92 -11.07 4.78
C ASN A 3 -24.88 -9.99 4.42
N ALA A 4 -23.76 -9.99 5.11
CA ALA A 4 -22.72 -8.99 4.93
C ALA A 4 -21.70 -9.42 3.85
N GLY A 5 -21.22 -8.45 3.09
CA GLY A 5 -20.19 -8.66 2.07
C GLY A 5 -19.14 -7.54 2.08
N ILE A 6 -18.02 -7.75 1.40
CA ILE A 6 -16.95 -6.77 1.27
C ILE A 6 -16.90 -6.21 -0.15
N LEU A 7 -16.92 -4.90 -0.28
CA LEU A 7 -16.58 -4.17 -1.49
C LEU A 7 -15.15 -3.66 -1.39
N LEU A 8 -14.21 -4.36 -2.02
CA LEU A 8 -12.82 -3.92 -2.12
C LEU A 8 -12.71 -2.81 -3.18
N VAL A 9 -12.27 -1.62 -2.79
CA VAL A 9 -12.17 -0.48 -3.70
C VAL A 9 -10.72 -0.12 -3.97
N GLY A 10 -10.29 -0.25 -5.23
CA GLY A 10 -9.00 0.19 -5.71
C GLY A 10 -9.08 1.51 -6.49
N HIS A 11 -7.97 2.25 -6.56
CA HIS A 11 -7.90 3.46 -7.40
C HIS A 11 -8.01 3.12 -8.89
N GLY A 12 -7.43 2.00 -9.30
CA GLY A 12 -7.20 1.66 -10.70
C GLY A 12 -5.83 2.14 -11.19
N THR A 13 -5.36 1.52 -12.25
CA THR A 13 -4.07 1.84 -12.87
C THR A 13 -4.10 1.47 -14.34
N ARG A 14 -3.30 2.17 -15.17
CA ARG A 14 -3.09 1.80 -16.58
C ARG A 14 -2.06 0.69 -16.76
N ASN A 15 -1.44 0.23 -15.68
CA ASN A 15 -0.48 -0.88 -15.68
C ASN A 15 -1.24 -2.21 -15.55
N ALA A 16 -1.05 -3.13 -16.49
CA ALA A 16 -1.74 -4.42 -16.50
C ALA A 16 -1.36 -5.32 -15.32
N ASP A 17 -0.08 -5.30 -14.90
CA ASP A 17 0.39 -6.07 -13.75
C ASP A 17 -0.20 -5.54 -12.45
N GLY A 18 -0.25 -4.23 -12.26
CA GLY A 18 -0.90 -3.64 -11.09
C GLY A 18 -2.38 -3.99 -11.01
N THR A 19 -3.09 -4.04 -12.14
CA THR A 19 -4.49 -4.49 -12.19
C THR A 19 -4.62 -5.96 -11.85
N ARG A 20 -3.77 -6.81 -12.43
CA ARG A 20 -3.74 -8.25 -12.12
C ARG A 20 -3.50 -8.49 -10.62
N GLN A 21 -2.56 -7.78 -10.02
CA GLN A 21 -2.24 -7.86 -8.59
C GLN A 21 -3.40 -7.41 -7.70
N PHE A 22 -4.16 -6.40 -8.11
CA PHE A 22 -5.37 -5.98 -7.39
C PHE A 22 -6.42 -7.12 -7.34
N PHE A 23 -6.69 -7.79 -8.46
CA PHE A 23 -7.63 -8.92 -8.48
C PHE A 23 -7.05 -10.20 -7.84
N GLU A 24 -5.74 -10.35 -7.79
CA GLU A 24 -5.09 -11.41 -7.01
C GLU A 24 -5.31 -11.20 -5.50
N LEU A 25 -5.19 -9.96 -5.03
CA LEU A 25 -5.52 -9.60 -3.64
C LEU A 25 -7.01 -9.83 -3.32
N GLU A 26 -7.92 -9.53 -4.25
CA GLU A 26 -9.34 -9.88 -4.08
C GLU A 26 -9.53 -11.36 -3.84
N LYS A 27 -8.83 -12.23 -4.60
CA LYS A 27 -8.90 -13.68 -4.41
C LYS A 27 -8.37 -14.11 -3.03
N HIS A 28 -7.26 -13.53 -2.57
CA HIS A 28 -6.75 -13.78 -1.22
C HIS A 28 -7.79 -13.40 -0.15
N LEU A 29 -8.40 -12.23 -0.30
CA LEU A 29 -9.44 -11.76 0.60
C LEU A 29 -10.66 -12.66 0.57
N SER A 30 -11.15 -13.02 -0.62
CA SER A 30 -12.32 -13.91 -0.79
C SER A 30 -12.10 -15.27 -0.14
N ASN A 31 -10.90 -15.84 -0.28
CA ASN A 31 -10.57 -17.12 0.36
C ASN A 31 -10.52 -17.00 1.88
N LEU A 32 -10.00 -15.86 2.40
CA LEU A 32 -9.83 -15.63 3.83
C LEU A 32 -11.16 -15.44 4.56
N VAL A 33 -12.11 -14.72 3.93
CA VAL A 33 -13.39 -14.34 4.59
C VAL A 33 -14.56 -15.24 4.18
N ALA A 34 -14.31 -16.33 3.46
CA ALA A 34 -15.38 -17.25 3.05
C ALA A 34 -16.19 -17.76 4.26
N PRO A 35 -17.54 -17.81 4.21
CA PRO A 35 -18.37 -17.69 3.00
C PRO A 35 -18.85 -16.27 2.66
N ALA A 36 -18.36 -15.23 3.32
CA ALA A 36 -18.78 -13.86 3.04
C ALA A 36 -18.41 -13.45 1.59
N PRO A 37 -19.36 -12.91 0.80
CA PRO A 37 -19.07 -12.51 -0.57
C PRO A 37 -18.16 -11.29 -0.63
N VAL A 38 -17.22 -11.32 -1.56
CA VAL A 38 -16.32 -10.21 -1.88
C VAL A 38 -16.54 -9.81 -3.33
N ALA A 39 -16.56 -8.52 -3.62
CA ALA A 39 -16.45 -7.96 -4.95
C ALA A 39 -15.43 -6.83 -4.97
N ALA A 40 -14.71 -6.69 -6.07
CA ALA A 40 -13.71 -5.65 -6.23
C ALA A 40 -14.13 -4.64 -7.29
N GLY A 41 -14.03 -3.35 -6.97
CA GLY A 41 -14.37 -2.25 -7.87
C GLY A 41 -13.24 -1.24 -7.97
N LEU A 42 -13.06 -0.66 -9.16
CA LEU A 42 -12.04 0.33 -9.46
C LEU A 42 -12.66 1.72 -9.63
N LEU A 43 -11.97 2.74 -9.08
CA LEU A 43 -12.42 4.12 -9.17
C LEU A 43 -12.24 4.65 -10.60
N GLU A 44 -11.13 4.31 -11.24
CA GLU A 44 -10.74 4.83 -12.56
C GLU A 44 -10.13 3.75 -13.46
N PHE A 45 -10.03 4.06 -14.75
CA PHE A 45 -9.30 3.38 -15.82
C PHE A 45 -9.84 2.03 -16.27
N GLN A 46 -10.40 1.21 -15.39
CA GLN A 46 -10.75 -0.18 -15.72
C GLN A 46 -12.04 -0.62 -15.04
N LYS A 47 -12.50 -1.80 -15.44
CA LYS A 47 -13.70 -2.47 -14.91
C LYS A 47 -13.32 -3.70 -14.07
N PRO A 48 -14.21 -4.14 -13.16
CA PRO A 48 -15.48 -3.48 -12.83
C PRO A 48 -15.28 -2.15 -12.09
N SER A 49 -16.17 -1.21 -12.32
CA SER A 49 -16.28 0.03 -11.54
C SER A 49 -16.85 -0.24 -10.14
N ILE A 50 -16.75 0.73 -9.23
CA ILE A 50 -17.35 0.63 -7.90
C ILE A 50 -18.87 0.32 -7.99
N PRO A 51 -19.69 1.03 -8.82
CA PRO A 51 -21.10 0.69 -8.98
C PRO A 51 -21.34 -0.73 -9.51
N GLU A 52 -20.55 -1.21 -10.49
CA GLU A 52 -20.70 -2.58 -11.01
C GLU A 52 -20.38 -3.63 -9.95
N ALA A 53 -19.36 -3.43 -9.11
CA ALA A 53 -19.02 -4.33 -8.00
C ALA A 53 -20.08 -4.26 -6.86
N TRP A 54 -20.66 -3.08 -6.60
CA TRP A 54 -21.80 -2.94 -5.69
C TRP A 54 -23.01 -3.74 -6.17
N ASP A 55 -23.39 -3.58 -7.44
CA ASP A 55 -24.54 -4.27 -8.04
C ASP A 55 -24.33 -5.80 -8.04
N ASP A 56 -23.10 -6.28 -8.20
CA ASP A 56 -22.75 -7.70 -8.06
C ASP A 56 -23.03 -8.22 -6.63
N LEU A 57 -22.60 -7.52 -5.58
CA LEU A 57 -22.90 -7.89 -4.19
C LEU A 57 -24.41 -7.90 -3.91
N VAL A 58 -25.14 -6.90 -4.40
CA VAL A 58 -26.61 -6.83 -4.28
C VAL A 58 -27.25 -8.02 -4.96
N SER A 59 -26.79 -8.44 -6.13
CA SER A 59 -27.28 -9.63 -6.85
C SER A 59 -27.06 -10.94 -6.09
N ARG A 60 -26.08 -10.98 -5.19
CA ARG A 60 -25.80 -12.10 -4.27
C ARG A 60 -26.58 -12.00 -2.95
N ASN A 61 -27.61 -11.13 -2.89
CA ASN A 61 -28.47 -10.90 -1.72
C ASN A 61 -27.73 -10.32 -0.51
N VAL A 62 -26.63 -9.59 -0.71
CA VAL A 62 -25.97 -8.84 0.37
C VAL A 62 -26.86 -7.69 0.81
N THR A 63 -27.07 -7.58 2.13
CA THR A 63 -27.91 -6.53 2.75
C THR A 63 -27.07 -5.47 3.48
N HIS A 64 -25.81 -5.79 3.79
CA HIS A 64 -24.84 -4.85 4.35
C HIS A 64 -23.49 -4.98 3.66
N ILE A 65 -22.93 -3.86 3.17
CA ILE A 65 -21.67 -3.83 2.44
C ILE A 65 -20.60 -3.10 3.27
N HIS A 66 -19.55 -3.83 3.67
CA HIS A 66 -18.37 -3.22 4.24
C HIS A 66 -17.44 -2.76 3.10
N VAL A 67 -17.37 -1.45 2.88
CA VAL A 67 -16.51 -0.87 1.86
C VAL A 67 -15.09 -0.77 2.39
N ALA A 68 -14.16 -1.42 1.72
CA ALA A 68 -12.74 -1.45 2.06
C ALA A 68 -11.91 -0.70 1.01
N PRO A 69 -11.64 0.61 1.19
CA PRO A 69 -10.74 1.34 0.32
C PRO A 69 -9.31 0.81 0.47
N LEU A 70 -8.73 0.34 -0.61
CA LEU A 70 -7.35 -0.13 -0.66
C LEU A 70 -6.40 1.06 -0.74
N LEU A 71 -6.23 1.72 0.38
CA LEU A 71 -5.42 2.92 0.55
C LEU A 71 -4.48 2.74 1.73
N LEU A 72 -3.19 3.00 1.50
CA LEU A 72 -2.20 2.95 2.58
C LEU A 72 -2.43 4.07 3.58
N PHE A 73 -2.72 5.29 3.11
CA PHE A 73 -2.97 6.45 3.96
C PHE A 73 -4.23 7.19 3.52
N ALA A 74 -4.87 7.90 4.46
CA ALA A 74 -6.03 8.73 4.17
C ALA A 74 -5.64 9.88 3.22
N ALA A 75 -6.25 9.92 2.05
CA ALA A 75 -6.07 10.96 1.04
C ALA A 75 -7.42 11.33 0.40
N GLY A 76 -7.45 12.30 -0.52
CA GLY A 76 -8.67 12.86 -1.10
C GLY A 76 -9.73 11.83 -1.54
N HIS A 77 -9.34 10.81 -2.27
CA HIS A 77 -10.27 9.77 -2.75
C HIS A 77 -11.04 9.05 -1.63
N ALA A 78 -10.38 8.77 -0.49
CA ALA A 78 -11.04 8.14 0.65
C ALA A 78 -12.04 9.08 1.35
N LYS A 79 -11.81 10.38 1.24
CA LYS A 79 -12.57 11.39 1.99
C LYS A 79 -13.75 11.96 1.19
N GLN A 80 -13.71 11.88 -0.15
CA GLN A 80 -14.69 12.54 -1.00
C GLN A 80 -15.20 11.66 -2.15
N ASP A 81 -14.35 11.21 -3.06
CA ASP A 81 -14.77 10.57 -4.31
C ASP A 81 -15.51 9.24 -4.05
N ILE A 82 -14.95 8.37 -3.19
CA ILE A 82 -15.58 7.08 -2.84
C ILE A 82 -16.91 7.30 -2.12
N PRO A 83 -17.02 8.13 -1.05
CA PRO A 83 -18.28 8.41 -0.39
C PRO A 83 -19.39 8.92 -1.32
N ASP A 84 -19.06 9.77 -2.29
CA ASP A 84 -20.05 10.32 -3.22
C ASP A 84 -20.61 9.22 -4.15
N ILE A 85 -19.74 8.37 -4.71
CA ILE A 85 -20.17 7.22 -5.52
C ILE A 85 -21.04 6.26 -4.70
N LEU A 86 -20.66 5.99 -3.44
CA LEU A 86 -21.43 5.07 -2.57
C LEU A 86 -22.81 5.60 -2.23
N LYS A 87 -22.97 6.91 -2.03
CA LYS A 87 -24.29 7.54 -1.84
C LYS A 87 -25.20 7.31 -3.04
N ASP A 88 -24.65 7.45 -4.27
CA ASP A 88 -25.40 7.21 -5.50
C ASP A 88 -25.79 5.73 -5.63
N CYS A 89 -24.90 4.81 -5.26
CA CYS A 89 -25.20 3.37 -5.23
C CYS A 89 -26.31 3.06 -4.23
N GLN A 90 -26.24 3.59 -3.02
CA GLN A 90 -27.26 3.38 -1.99
C GLN A 90 -28.61 3.99 -2.38
N ALA A 91 -28.62 5.16 -3.05
CA ALA A 91 -29.86 5.79 -3.52
C ALA A 91 -30.61 4.90 -4.53
N ARG A 92 -29.91 4.08 -5.33
CA ARG A 92 -30.49 3.08 -6.24
C ARG A 92 -30.96 1.82 -5.53
N CYS A 93 -30.37 1.48 -4.39
CA CYS A 93 -30.65 0.27 -3.60
C CYS A 93 -30.87 0.63 -2.12
N PRO A 94 -31.98 1.32 -1.75
CA PRO A 94 -32.19 1.85 -0.39
C PRO A 94 -32.24 0.79 0.72
N GLN A 95 -32.51 -0.46 0.36
CA GLN A 95 -32.56 -1.61 1.27
C GLN A 95 -31.17 -2.12 1.69
N VAL A 96 -30.11 -1.69 1.00
CA VAL A 96 -28.73 -2.08 1.31
C VAL A 96 -28.08 -0.99 2.15
N THR A 97 -27.53 -1.36 3.29
CA THR A 97 -26.75 -0.47 4.14
C THR A 97 -25.25 -0.65 3.87
N TYR A 98 -24.46 0.34 4.21
CA TYR A 98 -22.99 0.22 4.10
C TYR A 98 -22.27 1.02 5.18
N ASP A 99 -21.06 0.63 5.46
CA ASP A 99 -20.04 1.42 6.14
C ASP A 99 -18.74 1.43 5.33
N GLN A 100 -17.85 2.38 5.64
CA GLN A 100 -16.54 2.48 5.00
C GLN A 100 -15.44 2.31 6.04
N SER A 101 -14.59 1.33 5.83
CA SER A 101 -13.45 1.07 6.70
C SER A 101 -12.36 2.16 6.59
N ARG A 102 -11.53 2.24 7.62
CA ARG A 102 -10.37 3.14 7.63
C ARG A 102 -9.29 2.63 6.67
N PRO A 103 -8.42 3.52 6.14
CA PRO A 103 -7.23 3.12 5.41
C PRO A 103 -6.36 2.13 6.19
N LEU A 104 -5.52 1.40 5.48
CA LEU A 104 -4.64 0.37 6.07
C LEU A 104 -3.62 0.99 7.04
N SER A 105 -3.06 2.14 6.70
CA SER A 105 -2.12 2.93 7.52
C SER A 105 -1.09 2.04 8.25
N ARG A 106 -1.09 2.10 9.57
CA ARG A 106 -0.20 1.35 10.46
C ARG A 106 -0.88 0.12 11.06
N HIS A 107 -1.72 -0.59 10.27
CA HIS A 107 -2.25 -1.88 10.71
C HIS A 107 -1.08 -2.85 10.97
N SER A 108 -1.17 -3.67 12.02
CA SER A 108 -0.07 -4.59 12.41
C SER A 108 0.39 -5.47 11.24
N ALA A 109 -0.53 -6.07 10.50
CA ALA A 109 -0.19 -6.89 9.34
C ALA A 109 0.53 -6.10 8.23
N ILE A 110 0.27 -4.80 8.05
CA ILE A 110 1.00 -3.95 7.10
C ILE A 110 2.43 -3.66 7.59
N ILE A 111 2.58 -3.43 8.88
CA ILE A 111 3.91 -3.25 9.51
C ILE A 111 4.71 -4.55 9.37
N ASP A 112 4.12 -5.68 9.71
CA ASP A 112 4.80 -6.98 9.65
C ASP A 112 5.18 -7.34 8.21
N LEU A 113 4.32 -7.04 7.23
CA LEU A 113 4.63 -7.20 5.81
C LEU A 113 5.80 -6.32 5.37
N ALA A 114 5.81 -5.04 5.78
CA ALA A 114 6.91 -4.14 5.47
C ALA A 114 8.24 -4.61 6.08
N VAL A 115 8.22 -5.13 7.31
CA VAL A 115 9.39 -5.75 7.95
C VAL A 115 9.84 -7.00 7.19
N GLN A 116 8.94 -7.89 6.78
CA GLN A 116 9.28 -9.08 6.00
C GLN A 116 9.94 -8.71 4.64
N ARG A 117 9.47 -7.65 3.97
CA ARG A 117 10.12 -7.15 2.73
C ARG A 117 11.52 -6.64 3.01
N LEU A 118 11.72 -5.94 4.13
CA LEU A 118 13.05 -5.49 4.56
C LEU A 118 13.96 -6.66 4.89
N ASP A 119 13.50 -7.64 5.67
CA ASP A 119 14.30 -8.82 6.05
C ASP A 119 14.74 -9.62 4.82
N THR A 120 13.85 -9.74 3.82
CA THR A 120 14.20 -10.39 2.55
C THR A 120 15.32 -9.64 1.81
N ALA A 121 15.29 -8.31 1.81
CA ALA A 121 16.36 -7.50 1.21
C ALA A 121 17.65 -7.59 2.02
N LEU A 122 17.57 -7.56 3.35
CA LEU A 122 18.71 -7.69 4.26
C LEU A 122 19.42 -9.04 4.10
N ALA A 123 18.69 -10.12 3.78
CA ALA A 123 19.30 -11.43 3.50
C ALA A 123 20.25 -11.42 2.29
N SER A 124 20.15 -10.40 1.42
CA SER A 124 21.05 -10.19 0.26
C SER A 124 22.17 -9.19 0.55
N CYS A 125 22.25 -8.63 1.76
CA CYS A 125 23.32 -7.71 2.15
C CYS A 125 24.64 -8.47 2.33
N THR A 126 25.71 -7.85 1.88
CA THR A 126 27.08 -8.35 2.11
C THR A 126 27.76 -7.71 3.32
N HIS A 127 27.17 -6.67 3.87
CA HIS A 127 27.64 -5.93 5.02
C HIS A 127 26.72 -6.10 6.22
N ALA A 128 27.23 -5.75 7.41
CA ALA A 128 26.48 -5.85 8.65
C ALA A 128 25.27 -4.89 8.66
N PRO A 129 24.12 -5.30 9.26
CA PRO A 129 22.94 -4.45 9.35
C PRO A 129 23.21 -3.08 9.99
N GLU A 130 24.11 -3.00 10.97
CA GLU A 130 24.51 -1.77 11.66
C GLU A 130 25.28 -0.79 10.74
N ARG A 131 25.63 -1.22 9.53
CA ARG A 131 26.22 -0.40 8.47
C ARG A 131 25.26 -0.21 7.28
N THR A 132 23.98 -0.56 7.48
CA THR A 132 22.93 -0.46 6.48
C THR A 132 21.97 0.66 6.81
N VAL A 133 21.69 1.52 5.84
CA VAL A 133 20.59 2.50 5.91
C VAL A 133 19.43 2.04 5.04
N VAL A 134 18.20 2.22 5.54
CA VAL A 134 16.96 1.96 4.79
C VAL A 134 16.30 3.28 4.42
N ILE A 135 16.02 3.46 3.14
CA ILE A 135 15.29 4.62 2.62
C ILE A 135 13.85 4.17 2.33
N MET A 136 12.94 4.48 3.25
CA MET A 136 11.51 4.22 3.10
C MET A 136 10.88 5.24 2.15
N VAL A 137 10.36 4.79 1.01
CA VAL A 137 9.84 5.67 -0.04
C VAL A 137 8.32 5.63 -0.09
N GLY A 138 7.67 6.71 0.37
CA GLY A 138 6.25 6.93 0.16
C GLY A 138 5.95 7.62 -1.19
N ARG A 139 4.70 7.50 -1.68
CA ARG A 139 4.25 8.28 -2.85
C ARG A 139 4.37 9.79 -2.60
N GLY A 140 4.05 10.22 -1.38
CA GLY A 140 3.83 11.61 -1.02
C GLY A 140 2.38 12.05 -1.21
N SER A 141 2.00 13.11 -0.48
CA SER A 141 0.65 13.68 -0.46
C SER A 141 0.69 15.11 0.02
N HIS A 142 -0.25 15.96 -0.44
CA HIS A 142 -0.48 17.29 0.14
C HIS A 142 -1.19 17.21 1.50
N ASP A 143 -1.76 16.06 1.86
CA ASP A 143 -2.36 15.86 3.18
C ASP A 143 -1.27 15.63 4.25
N PRO A 144 -1.14 16.53 5.25
CA PRO A 144 -0.11 16.39 6.27
C PRO A 144 -0.28 15.13 7.15
N CYS A 145 -1.51 14.61 7.28
CA CYS A 145 -1.75 13.36 8.00
C CYS A 145 -1.06 12.17 7.32
N ALA A 146 -1.08 12.12 5.99
CA ALA A 146 -0.41 11.06 5.23
C ALA A 146 1.12 11.12 5.41
N LYS A 147 1.71 12.32 5.48
CA LYS A 147 3.13 12.51 5.80
C LYS A 147 3.44 11.98 7.20
N SER A 148 2.65 12.39 8.20
CA SER A 148 2.84 11.98 9.59
C SER A 148 2.70 10.47 9.77
N ASP A 149 1.73 9.86 9.10
CA ASP A 149 1.54 8.39 9.12
C ASP A 149 2.76 7.66 8.56
N MET A 150 3.35 8.16 7.46
CA MET A 150 4.54 7.56 6.87
C MET A 150 5.77 7.70 7.78
N LEU A 151 5.96 8.86 8.42
CA LEU A 151 7.04 9.09 9.38
C LEU A 151 6.94 8.14 10.58
N ILE A 152 5.74 7.99 11.15
CA ILE A 152 5.50 7.07 12.28
C ILE A 152 5.72 5.61 11.83
N LEU A 153 5.29 5.24 10.64
CA LEU A 153 5.55 3.89 10.10
C LEU A 153 7.05 3.62 9.99
N SER A 154 7.82 4.54 9.44
CA SER A 154 9.28 4.41 9.33
C SER A 154 9.95 4.29 10.71
N GLU A 155 9.50 5.04 11.70
CA GLU A 155 9.97 4.91 13.07
C GLU A 155 9.67 3.53 13.66
N ILE A 156 8.45 3.00 13.45
CA ILE A 156 8.09 1.64 13.91
C ILE A 156 8.99 0.60 13.24
N ILE A 157 9.28 0.72 11.95
CA ILE A 157 10.17 -0.20 11.23
C ILE A 157 11.59 -0.08 11.75
N SER A 158 12.07 1.13 12.04
CA SER A 158 13.38 1.36 12.68
C SER A 158 13.50 0.61 14.00
N GLN A 159 12.47 0.67 14.84
CA GLN A 159 12.46 -0.04 16.13
C GLN A 159 12.36 -1.56 15.99
N LYS A 160 11.85 -2.07 14.87
CA LYS A 160 11.71 -3.51 14.59
C LYS A 160 12.89 -4.11 13.82
N SER A 161 13.80 -3.29 13.31
CA SER A 161 14.96 -3.71 12.53
C SER A 161 16.26 -3.43 13.27
N TYR A 162 17.34 -4.09 12.84
CA TYR A 162 18.69 -3.91 13.40
C TYR A 162 19.57 -3.04 12.49
N VAL A 163 18.97 -2.28 11.56
CA VAL A 163 19.71 -1.39 10.66
C VAL A 163 20.19 -0.13 11.37
N ALA A 164 21.21 0.51 10.82
CA ALA A 164 21.79 1.73 11.41
C ALA A 164 20.78 2.88 11.44
N GLU A 165 20.00 3.05 10.39
CA GLU A 165 19.05 4.16 10.24
C GLU A 165 17.92 3.80 9.28
N VAL A 166 16.71 4.36 9.52
CA VAL A 166 15.58 4.33 8.59
C VAL A 166 15.17 5.76 8.26
N ILE A 167 15.35 6.17 7.02
CA ILE A 167 15.07 7.51 6.53
C ILE A 167 13.76 7.50 5.73
N THR A 168 12.83 8.41 6.06
CA THR A 168 11.60 8.59 5.27
C THR A 168 11.83 9.58 4.14
N THR A 169 11.43 9.20 2.94
CA THR A 169 11.44 10.08 1.76
C THR A 169 10.17 9.91 0.92
N PHE A 170 9.97 10.80 -0.05
CA PHE A 170 8.79 10.79 -0.89
C PHE A 170 9.17 10.94 -2.36
N TYR A 171 8.40 10.23 -3.20
CA TYR A 171 8.58 10.36 -4.64
C TYR A 171 8.06 11.70 -5.17
N ALA A 172 6.91 12.17 -4.66
CA ALA A 172 6.24 13.38 -5.14
C ALA A 172 5.61 14.19 -3.99
N MET A 173 5.21 15.43 -4.25
CA MET A 173 4.35 16.30 -3.44
C MET A 173 4.86 16.67 -2.03
N THR A 174 5.80 15.93 -1.46
CA THR A 174 6.25 16.07 -0.06
C THR A 174 7.77 16.00 -0.01
N GLU A 175 8.39 16.76 0.90
CA GLU A 175 9.82 16.69 1.19
C GLU A 175 10.10 15.81 2.43
N PRO A 176 11.30 15.19 2.50
CA PRO A 176 12.39 15.20 1.49
C PRO A 176 12.06 14.36 0.26
N ARG A 177 12.67 14.71 -0.90
CA ARG A 177 12.48 13.99 -2.16
C ARG A 177 13.49 12.87 -2.31
N LEU A 178 13.07 11.79 -2.98
CA LEU A 178 13.94 10.60 -3.15
C LEU A 178 15.31 10.92 -3.78
N PRO A 179 15.44 11.67 -4.89
CA PRO A 179 16.74 11.97 -5.47
C PRO A 179 17.69 12.66 -4.48
N ASP A 180 17.20 13.65 -3.73
CA ASP A 180 18.01 14.40 -2.77
C ASP A 180 18.45 13.51 -1.60
N THR A 181 17.56 12.63 -1.14
CA THR A 181 17.86 11.67 -0.08
C THR A 181 18.91 10.66 -0.51
N LEU A 182 18.84 10.14 -1.74
CA LEU A 182 19.84 9.20 -2.29
C LEU A 182 21.23 9.83 -2.32
N GLU A 183 21.35 11.06 -2.81
CA GLU A 183 22.64 11.79 -2.85
C GLU A 183 23.17 12.12 -1.46
N SER A 184 22.31 12.57 -0.55
CA SER A 184 22.68 12.91 0.83
C SER A 184 23.21 11.69 1.58
N VAL A 185 22.54 10.54 1.45
CA VAL A 185 22.96 9.28 2.06
C VAL A 185 24.29 8.82 1.48
N ALA A 186 24.45 8.86 0.17
CA ALA A 186 25.71 8.46 -0.48
C ALA A 186 26.90 9.34 -0.08
N ALA A 187 26.66 10.63 0.14
CA ALA A 187 27.72 11.58 0.56
C ALA A 187 28.06 11.50 2.06
N SER A 188 27.21 10.90 2.90
CA SER A 188 27.38 10.88 4.36
C SER A 188 28.59 10.06 4.82
N GLY A 189 29.01 9.04 4.06
CA GLY A 189 30.10 8.11 4.41
C GLY A 189 29.84 7.23 5.64
N GLY A 190 28.60 7.26 6.17
CA GLY A 190 28.20 6.54 7.38
C GLY A 190 27.79 5.08 7.17
N PHE A 191 27.55 4.66 5.93
CA PHE A 191 26.96 3.37 5.59
C PHE A 191 27.79 2.62 4.54
N ASP A 192 27.60 1.31 4.46
CA ASP A 192 28.17 0.44 3.43
C ASP A 192 27.08 -0.12 2.51
N THR A 193 25.85 -0.21 3.01
CA THR A 193 24.68 -0.66 2.24
C THR A 193 23.53 0.33 2.33
N VAL A 194 22.86 0.55 1.21
CA VAL A 194 21.62 1.33 1.09
C VAL A 194 20.53 0.41 0.58
N ILE A 195 19.44 0.27 1.33
CA ILE A 195 18.23 -0.43 0.91
C ILE A 195 17.14 0.61 0.64
N VAL A 196 16.66 0.70 -0.60
CA VAL A 196 15.51 1.52 -0.95
C VAL A 196 14.25 0.65 -0.84
N GLN A 197 13.33 1.03 0.04
CA GLN A 197 12.10 0.27 0.32
C GLN A 197 10.86 1.05 -0.13
N PRO A 198 10.24 0.68 -1.28
CA PRO A 198 8.99 1.29 -1.74
C PRO A 198 7.83 0.90 -0.84
N HIS A 199 7.18 1.86 -0.18
CA HIS A 199 5.92 1.62 0.54
C HIS A 199 4.75 1.83 -0.41
N LEU A 200 4.57 0.87 -1.33
CA LEU A 200 3.57 0.86 -2.39
C LEU A 200 2.80 -0.45 -2.39
N LEU A 201 1.56 -0.42 -2.88
CA LEU A 201 0.71 -1.62 -2.91
C LEU A 201 1.06 -2.56 -4.06
N PHE A 202 1.22 -2.05 -5.28
CA PHE A 202 1.33 -2.84 -6.50
C PHE A 202 2.36 -2.27 -7.46
N GLU A 203 2.71 -3.10 -8.46
CA GLU A 203 3.51 -2.70 -9.60
C GLU A 203 2.88 -1.52 -10.35
N GLY A 204 3.73 -0.64 -10.87
CA GLY A 204 3.29 0.50 -11.63
C GLY A 204 4.41 1.48 -11.94
N ARG A 205 4.05 2.57 -12.65
CA ARG A 205 5.02 3.60 -13.06
C ARG A 205 5.82 4.18 -11.90
N LEU A 206 5.19 4.28 -10.72
CA LEU A 206 5.85 4.83 -9.54
C LEU A 206 6.95 3.89 -9.04
N ASN A 207 6.66 2.58 -8.94
CA ASN A 207 7.66 1.60 -8.55
C ASN A 207 8.83 1.59 -9.54
N GLN A 208 8.56 1.54 -10.85
CA GLN A 208 9.59 1.60 -11.89
C GLN A 208 10.45 2.87 -11.80
N ALA A 209 9.83 4.02 -11.52
CA ALA A 209 10.57 5.26 -11.36
C ALA A 209 11.50 5.25 -10.13
N ILE A 210 11.06 4.68 -9.00
CA ILE A 210 11.89 4.50 -7.80
C ILE A 210 13.08 3.57 -8.12
N LEU A 211 12.82 2.43 -8.77
CA LEU A 211 13.87 1.50 -9.18
C LEU A 211 14.91 2.16 -10.10
N ASN A 212 14.46 2.95 -11.07
CA ASN A 212 15.35 3.67 -11.98
C ASN A 212 16.23 4.70 -11.25
N GLN A 213 15.64 5.52 -10.36
CA GLN A 213 16.39 6.49 -9.56
C GLN A 213 17.42 5.80 -8.66
N THR A 214 17.04 4.67 -8.04
CA THR A 214 17.98 3.87 -7.23
C THR A 214 19.13 3.34 -8.06
N LYS A 215 18.85 2.80 -9.26
CA LYS A 215 19.88 2.30 -10.19
C LYS A 215 20.82 3.41 -10.67
N GLU A 216 20.29 4.59 -10.93
CA GLU A 216 21.10 5.76 -11.31
C GLU A 216 22.02 6.20 -10.17
N ALA A 217 21.55 6.22 -8.91
CA ALA A 217 22.37 6.49 -7.74
C ALA A 217 23.46 5.41 -7.56
N ALA A 218 23.10 4.14 -7.71
CA ALA A 218 24.04 3.02 -7.64
C ALA A 218 25.17 3.15 -8.68
N ASN A 219 24.87 3.59 -9.88
CA ASN A 219 25.88 3.82 -10.93
C ASN A 219 26.83 4.97 -10.59
N ARG A 220 26.36 6.02 -9.89
CA ARG A 220 27.20 7.15 -9.46
C ARG A 220 28.03 6.84 -8.21
N HIS A 221 27.51 6.02 -7.31
CA HIS A 221 28.09 5.76 -5.98
C HIS A 221 28.42 4.28 -5.79
N GLN A 222 29.37 3.76 -6.59
CA GLN A 222 29.74 2.34 -6.66
C GLN A 222 30.47 1.80 -5.42
N SER A 223 30.86 2.66 -4.50
CA SER A 223 31.46 2.25 -3.21
C SER A 223 30.44 1.70 -2.21
N LEU A 224 29.14 1.89 -2.47
CA LEU A 224 28.05 1.40 -1.64
C LEU A 224 27.38 0.19 -2.31
N GLN A 225 26.92 -0.75 -1.49
CA GLN A 225 25.98 -1.76 -1.96
C GLN A 225 24.59 -1.14 -2.02
N TRP A 226 23.94 -1.20 -3.19
CA TRP A 226 22.56 -0.71 -3.38
C TRP A 226 21.62 -1.88 -3.59
N LEU A 227 20.58 -1.94 -2.78
CA LEU A 227 19.51 -2.93 -2.88
C LEU A 227 18.15 -2.22 -2.92
N THR A 228 17.16 -2.91 -3.44
CA THR A 228 15.77 -2.46 -3.37
C THR A 228 14.93 -3.61 -2.83
N SER A 229 14.13 -3.36 -1.81
CA SER A 229 13.16 -4.34 -1.36
C SER A 229 11.96 -4.39 -2.32
N ASP A 230 11.21 -5.47 -2.27
CA ASP A 230 9.92 -5.53 -2.94
C ASP A 230 8.93 -4.54 -2.30
N TYR A 231 7.92 -4.11 -3.10
CA TYR A 231 6.74 -3.43 -2.61
C TYR A 231 5.82 -4.42 -1.85
N LEU A 232 4.73 -3.93 -1.25
CA LEU A 232 3.86 -4.77 -0.41
C LEU A 232 3.20 -5.91 -1.21
N GLY A 233 2.76 -5.64 -2.46
CA GLY A 233 2.26 -6.65 -3.40
C GLY A 233 0.92 -7.26 -3.02
N PRO A 234 0.36 -8.15 -3.83
CA PRO A 234 -0.75 -8.99 -3.42
C PRO A 234 -0.24 -10.05 -2.44
N ASP A 235 -0.44 -9.81 -1.16
CA ASP A 235 0.09 -10.64 -0.08
C ASP A 235 -1.06 -11.04 0.88
N PRO A 236 -1.08 -12.25 1.44
CA PRO A 236 -2.07 -12.66 2.43
C PRO A 236 -2.18 -11.71 3.64
N LEU A 237 -1.09 -11.10 4.11
CA LEU A 237 -1.12 -10.12 5.20
C LEU A 237 -1.87 -8.84 4.80
N LEU A 238 -1.87 -8.47 3.52
CA LEU A 238 -2.69 -7.38 3.01
C LEU A 238 -4.19 -7.74 3.08
N ALA A 239 -4.55 -8.96 2.70
CA ALA A 239 -5.92 -9.45 2.82
C ALA A 239 -6.37 -9.52 4.28
N GLU A 240 -5.49 -9.96 5.19
CA GLU A 240 -5.75 -9.97 6.63
C GLU A 240 -6.01 -8.55 7.17
N ALA A 241 -5.18 -7.58 6.79
CA ALA A 241 -5.38 -6.18 7.19
C ALA A 241 -6.75 -5.65 6.73
N ILE A 242 -7.19 -5.99 5.52
CA ILE A 242 -8.50 -5.60 4.98
C ILE A 242 -9.62 -6.28 5.77
N ALA A 243 -9.56 -7.60 5.96
CA ALA A 243 -10.56 -8.37 6.71
C ALA A 243 -10.72 -7.81 8.14
N ASN A 244 -9.60 -7.54 8.83
CA ASN A 244 -9.63 -6.94 10.16
C ASN A 244 -10.24 -5.52 10.18
N ARG A 245 -10.04 -4.73 9.12
CA ARG A 245 -10.64 -3.38 8.99
C ARG A 245 -12.14 -3.43 8.76
N THR A 246 -12.65 -4.44 8.10
CA THR A 246 -14.10 -4.64 7.86
C THR A 246 -14.79 -5.37 9.00
N GLY A 247 -14.04 -6.04 9.88
CA GLY A 247 -14.61 -6.85 10.97
C GLY A 247 -15.17 -8.20 10.52
N ILE A 248 -15.06 -8.57 9.25
CA ILE A 248 -15.42 -9.88 8.71
C ILE A 248 -14.24 -10.84 8.89
N ARG A 249 -14.50 -12.03 9.43
CA ARG A 249 -13.51 -13.09 9.68
C ARG A 249 -13.99 -14.42 9.13
#